data_2eb0f958fb9bc436664d39f1d82db410
#
_entry.id   2eb0f958fb9bc436664d39f1d82db410
#
_cell.length_a   1.000
_cell.length_b   1.000
_cell.length_c   1.000
_cell.angle_alpha   90.00
_cell.angle_beta   90.00
_cell.angle_gamma   90.00
#
_symmetry.space_group_name_H-M   'P 1'
#
loop_
_entity.id
_entity.type
_entity.pdbx_description
1 polymer ?
#
loop_
_entity_poly.entity_id
_entity_poly.type
_entity_poly.pdbx_seq_one_letter_code
_entity_poly.pdbx_strand_id
1 'polypeptide(L)'
;IFALAAPTFLAFLFILLAFSGLVWFGIATASDLNMQHFVDFMRPIPKVVTADLLLVAVFTKWLWRWKYLQGWLVPFPDLNGTWQGHIQTNWKDAEGKTPGPIPTMLTIRQTFGRMSCVMRTGEMESHSYVEGFCIDKEAQFLRLCYSYMSKPKSALRIRITPHDGTMLFN
;
A
#
# COMPACT_ATOMS: atom_id res chain seq x y z
N ILE A 1 -6.77 2.16 3.47
CA ILE A 1 -6.74 0.74 3.90
C ILE A 1 -6.98 -0.09 2.64
N PHE A 2 -5.97 -0.86 2.20
CA PHE A 2 -6.11 -1.73 1.04
C PHE A 2 -7.03 -2.90 1.42
N ALA A 3 -8.21 -2.99 0.84
CA ALA A 3 -9.07 -4.15 0.98
C ALA A 3 -8.43 -5.31 0.19
N LEU A 4 -7.91 -6.31 0.90
CA LEU A 4 -7.49 -7.56 0.27
C LEU A 4 -8.72 -8.25 -0.29
N ALA A 5 -8.67 -8.68 -1.55
CA ALA A 5 -9.73 -9.50 -2.11
C ALA A 5 -9.85 -10.81 -1.31
N ALA A 6 -11.08 -11.31 -1.11
CA ALA A 6 -11.33 -12.51 -0.31
C ALA A 6 -10.37 -13.69 -0.59
N PRO A 7 -10.05 -14.05 -1.86
CA PRO A 7 -9.14 -15.16 -2.15
C PRO A 7 -7.70 -14.90 -1.69
N THR A 8 -7.21 -13.67 -1.75
CA THR A 8 -5.85 -13.34 -1.28
C THR A 8 -5.76 -13.36 0.25
N PHE A 9 -6.81 -12.94 0.93
CA PHE A 9 -6.92 -13.03 2.39
C PHE A 9 -6.94 -14.50 2.85
N LEU A 10 -7.73 -15.36 2.18
CA LEU A 10 -7.77 -16.79 2.49
C LEU A 10 -6.43 -17.48 2.24
N ALA A 11 -5.73 -17.14 1.16
CA ALA A 11 -4.39 -17.65 0.88
C ALA A 11 -3.40 -17.27 1.98
N PHE A 12 -3.43 -16.01 2.44
CA PHE A 12 -2.60 -15.54 3.54
C PHE A 12 -2.88 -16.28 4.84
N LEU A 13 -4.17 -16.46 5.19
CA LEU A 13 -4.57 -17.22 6.37
C LEU A 13 -4.11 -18.68 6.30
N PHE A 14 -4.25 -19.32 5.14
CA PHE A 14 -3.79 -20.69 4.94
C PHE A 14 -2.28 -20.83 5.13
N ILE A 15 -1.49 -19.92 4.57
CA ILE A 15 -0.03 -19.89 4.75
C ILE A 15 0.33 -19.69 6.21
N LEU A 16 -0.35 -18.78 6.90
CA LEU A 16 -0.11 -18.52 8.33
C LEU A 16 -0.42 -19.76 9.17
N LEU A 17 -1.57 -20.40 8.96
CA LEU A 17 -1.96 -21.62 9.66
C LEU A 17 -1.00 -22.77 9.40
N ALA A 18 -0.56 -22.96 8.16
CA ALA A 18 0.43 -23.99 7.82
C ALA A 18 1.79 -23.72 8.52
N PHE A 19 2.23 -22.47 8.54
CA PHE A 19 3.44 -22.06 9.24
C PHE A 19 3.31 -22.28 10.74
N SER A 20 2.19 -21.87 11.37
CA SER A 20 1.90 -22.09 12.79
C SER A 20 1.95 -23.57 13.15
N GLY A 21 1.34 -24.43 12.30
CA GLY A 21 1.36 -25.89 12.48
C GLY A 21 2.78 -26.47 12.42
N LEU A 22 3.59 -26.03 11.46
CA LEU A 22 4.99 -26.46 11.33
C LEU A 22 5.84 -26.03 12.53
N VAL A 23 5.70 -24.77 12.97
CA VAL A 23 6.42 -24.25 14.14
C VAL A 23 6.01 -25.02 15.40
N TRP A 24 4.70 -25.23 15.60
CA TRP A 24 4.18 -26.00 16.71
C TRP A 24 4.73 -27.42 16.74
N PHE A 25 4.67 -28.12 15.60
CA PHE A 25 5.18 -29.47 15.44
C PHE A 25 6.69 -29.54 15.72
N GLY A 26 7.46 -28.59 15.17
CA GLY A 26 8.92 -28.52 15.41
C GLY A 26 9.27 -28.32 16.88
N ILE A 27 8.54 -27.45 17.61
CA ILE A 27 8.74 -27.21 19.04
C ILE A 27 8.34 -28.47 19.84
N ALA A 28 7.22 -29.09 19.49
CA ALA A 28 6.73 -30.28 20.18
C ALA A 28 7.70 -31.45 20.07
N THR A 29 8.25 -31.70 18.89
CA THR A 29 9.23 -32.75 18.66
C THR A 29 10.58 -32.45 19.33
N ALA A 30 11.06 -31.21 19.25
CA ALA A 30 12.33 -30.81 19.87
C ALA A 30 12.31 -30.80 21.41
N SER A 31 11.09 -30.73 21.99
CA SER A 31 10.93 -30.67 23.46
C SER A 31 10.46 -31.99 24.06
N ASP A 32 10.40 -33.08 23.28
CA ASP A 32 9.93 -34.41 23.70
C ASP A 32 8.60 -34.34 24.51
N LEU A 33 7.67 -33.48 24.08
CA LEU A 33 6.42 -33.24 24.80
C LEU A 33 5.52 -34.47 24.75
N ASN A 34 5.03 -34.89 25.94
CA ASN A 34 4.02 -35.94 26.02
C ASN A 34 2.64 -35.41 25.69
N MET A 35 2.13 -35.70 24.47
CA MET A 35 0.85 -35.22 23.94
C MET A 35 -0.37 -35.77 24.68
N GLN A 36 -0.22 -36.61 25.70
CA GLN A 36 -1.34 -37.13 26.47
C GLN A 36 -1.89 -36.12 27.48
N HIS A 37 -1.15 -35.07 27.79
CA HIS A 37 -1.60 -34.01 28.68
C HIS A 37 -1.95 -32.73 27.94
N PHE A 38 -3.12 -32.18 28.18
CA PHE A 38 -3.58 -30.92 27.58
C PHE A 38 -2.61 -29.75 27.82
N VAL A 39 -1.99 -29.71 29.00
CA VAL A 39 -0.99 -28.67 29.35
C VAL A 39 0.22 -28.74 28.44
N ASP A 40 0.70 -29.92 28.08
CA ASP A 40 1.87 -30.09 27.21
C ASP A 40 1.54 -29.67 25.77
N PHE A 41 0.29 -29.92 25.33
CA PHE A 41 -0.20 -29.41 24.06
C PHE A 41 -0.23 -27.86 24.01
N MET A 42 -0.55 -27.18 25.11
CA MET A 42 -0.64 -25.73 25.19
C MET A 42 0.73 -25.03 25.33
N ARG A 43 1.76 -25.70 25.83
CA ARG A 43 3.09 -25.10 26.07
C ARG A 43 3.76 -24.44 24.85
N PRO A 44 3.66 -24.98 23.62
CA PRO A 44 4.25 -24.34 22.44
C PRO A 44 3.52 -23.07 21.98
N ILE A 45 2.24 -22.87 22.34
CA ILE A 45 1.40 -21.81 21.80
C ILE A 45 2.03 -20.40 21.91
N PRO A 46 2.56 -19.95 23.05
CA PRO A 46 3.14 -18.62 23.14
C PRO A 46 4.32 -18.43 22.19
N LYS A 47 5.13 -19.48 21.97
CA LYS A 47 6.26 -19.45 21.03
C LYS A 47 5.78 -19.40 19.58
N VAL A 48 4.72 -20.16 19.24
CA VAL A 48 4.08 -20.13 17.92
C VAL A 48 3.52 -18.75 17.64
N VAL A 49 2.76 -18.15 18.57
CA VAL A 49 2.23 -16.80 18.43
C VAL A 49 3.35 -15.77 18.19
N THR A 50 4.46 -15.90 18.92
CA THR A 50 5.64 -15.03 18.71
C THR A 50 6.22 -15.19 17.31
N ALA A 51 6.36 -16.43 16.82
CA ALA A 51 6.86 -16.72 15.48
C ALA A 51 5.92 -16.18 14.41
N ASP A 52 4.61 -16.32 14.59
CA ASP A 52 3.59 -15.78 13.67
C ASP A 52 3.64 -14.25 13.61
N LEU A 53 3.75 -13.57 14.76
CA LEU A 53 3.89 -12.12 14.81
C LEU A 53 5.16 -11.64 14.10
N LEU A 54 6.28 -12.35 14.26
CA LEU A 54 7.53 -12.08 13.55
C LEU A 54 7.36 -12.29 12.04
N LEU A 55 6.71 -13.38 11.62
CA LEU A 55 6.42 -13.63 10.21
C LEU A 55 5.60 -12.50 9.59
N VAL A 56 4.50 -12.09 10.26
CA VAL A 56 3.65 -10.98 9.80
C VAL A 56 4.45 -9.67 9.75
N ALA A 57 5.28 -9.39 10.75
CA ALA A 57 6.12 -8.20 10.78
C ALA A 57 7.13 -8.18 9.63
N VAL A 58 7.81 -9.30 9.37
CA VAL A 58 8.75 -9.44 8.25
C VAL A 58 8.02 -9.33 6.91
N PHE A 59 6.85 -9.98 6.79
CA PHE A 59 6.03 -9.88 5.58
C PHE A 59 5.62 -8.45 5.30
N THR A 60 5.00 -7.75 6.25
CA THR A 60 4.49 -6.39 6.07
C THR A 60 5.60 -5.35 5.88
N LYS A 61 6.82 -5.62 6.35
CA LYS A 61 7.95 -4.70 6.22
C LYS A 61 8.74 -4.90 4.93
N TRP A 62 8.97 -6.16 4.52
CA TRP A 62 9.87 -6.47 3.41
C TRP A 62 9.29 -7.40 2.35
N LEU A 63 8.70 -8.56 2.74
CA LEU A 63 8.36 -9.64 1.80
C LEU A 63 7.29 -9.25 0.79
N TRP A 64 6.35 -8.40 1.15
CA TRP A 64 5.27 -7.97 0.26
C TRP A 64 5.76 -7.30 -1.05
N ARG A 65 7.01 -6.80 -1.06
CA ARG A 65 7.64 -6.20 -2.24
C ARG A 65 8.20 -7.21 -3.23
N TRP A 66 8.29 -8.48 -2.82
CA TRP A 66 8.86 -9.50 -3.68
C TRP A 66 7.94 -9.75 -4.87
N LYS A 67 8.54 -9.75 -6.07
CA LYS A 67 7.82 -9.96 -7.34
C LYS A 67 7.06 -11.29 -7.39
N TYR A 68 7.60 -12.32 -6.72
CA TYR A 68 6.97 -13.65 -6.65
C TYR A 68 5.65 -13.68 -5.85
N LEU A 69 5.43 -12.72 -4.96
CA LEU A 69 4.23 -12.60 -4.14
C LEU A 69 3.17 -11.68 -4.78
N GLN A 70 3.61 -10.87 -5.77
CA GLN A 70 2.71 -9.95 -6.46
C GLN A 70 1.76 -10.70 -7.40
N GLY A 71 0.52 -10.25 -7.45
CA GLY A 71 -0.54 -10.82 -8.29
C GLY A 71 -1.37 -11.89 -7.60
N TRP A 72 -0.81 -12.75 -6.74
CA TRP A 72 -1.57 -13.78 -6.05
C TRP A 72 -1.76 -13.55 -4.54
N LEU A 73 -0.71 -13.13 -3.83
CA LEU A 73 -0.76 -12.84 -2.39
C LEU A 73 -0.83 -11.32 -2.11
N VAL A 74 -0.15 -10.52 -2.94
CA VAL A 74 -0.17 -9.05 -2.87
C VAL A 74 -0.80 -8.54 -4.16
N PRO A 75 -2.06 -8.06 -4.12
CA PRO A 75 -2.81 -7.70 -5.33
C PRO A 75 -2.46 -6.34 -5.91
N PHE A 76 -1.50 -5.62 -5.32
CA PHE A 76 -1.10 -4.28 -5.74
C PHE A 76 0.41 -4.19 -5.92
N PRO A 77 0.90 -3.36 -6.85
CA PRO A 77 2.32 -3.15 -7.08
C PRO A 77 2.97 -2.28 -5.99
N ASP A 78 4.29 -2.35 -5.90
CA ASP A 78 5.10 -1.37 -5.16
C ASP A 78 5.35 -0.16 -6.06
N LEU A 79 4.73 0.97 -5.72
CA LEU A 79 4.84 2.24 -6.43
C LEU A 79 5.80 3.22 -5.75
N ASN A 80 6.56 2.77 -4.75
CA ASN A 80 7.51 3.65 -4.08
C ASN A 80 8.46 4.31 -5.08
N GLY A 81 8.60 5.61 -4.98
CA GLY A 81 9.52 6.35 -5.82
C GLY A 81 9.07 7.76 -6.12
N THR A 82 9.84 8.41 -6.97
CA THR A 82 9.54 9.72 -7.50
C THR A 82 9.38 9.61 -9.00
N TRP A 83 8.23 10.04 -9.48
CA TRP A 83 7.79 9.96 -10.85
C TRP A 83 7.75 11.36 -11.44
N GLN A 84 8.30 11.53 -12.63
CA GLN A 84 8.24 12.78 -13.37
C GLN A 84 7.23 12.68 -14.50
N GLY A 85 6.49 13.74 -14.71
CA GLY A 85 5.49 13.81 -15.77
C GLY A 85 5.06 15.24 -16.08
N HIS A 86 3.98 15.35 -16.84
CA HIS A 86 3.42 16.64 -17.20
C HIS A 86 1.91 16.60 -16.99
N ILE A 87 1.37 17.68 -16.42
CA ILE A 87 -0.06 17.90 -16.33
C ILE A 87 -0.51 18.67 -17.55
N GLN A 88 -1.48 18.16 -18.30
CA GLN A 88 -2.20 18.89 -19.32
C GLN A 88 -3.47 19.45 -18.68
N THR A 89 -3.67 20.74 -18.77
CA THR A 89 -4.85 21.41 -18.22
C THR A 89 -5.84 21.77 -19.32
N ASN A 90 -7.12 21.70 -19.00
CA ASN A 90 -8.22 22.24 -19.85
C ASN A 90 -8.62 23.67 -19.45
N TRP A 91 -7.97 24.20 -18.39
CA TRP A 91 -8.20 25.57 -17.96
C TRP A 91 -7.69 26.56 -19.02
N LYS A 92 -8.42 27.64 -19.20
CA LYS A 92 -8.09 28.73 -20.13
C LYS A 92 -7.89 30.01 -19.34
N ASP A 93 -6.90 30.79 -19.74
CA ASP A 93 -6.68 32.14 -19.21
C ASP A 93 -7.76 33.12 -19.69
N ALA A 94 -7.65 34.37 -19.25
CA ALA A 94 -8.61 35.44 -19.64
C ALA A 94 -8.64 35.71 -21.15
N GLU A 95 -7.56 35.40 -21.85
CA GLU A 95 -7.38 35.51 -23.29
C GLU A 95 -7.86 34.23 -24.04
N GLY A 96 -8.35 33.23 -23.31
CA GLY A 96 -8.87 31.98 -23.90
C GLY A 96 -7.75 30.98 -24.28
N LYS A 97 -6.52 31.23 -23.90
CA LYS A 97 -5.36 30.37 -24.20
C LYS A 97 -5.16 29.32 -23.11
N THR A 98 -4.95 28.07 -23.52
CA THR A 98 -4.59 26.97 -22.60
C THR A 98 -3.09 27.02 -22.32
N PRO A 99 -2.65 27.00 -21.05
CA PRO A 99 -1.25 26.86 -20.70
C PRO A 99 -0.64 25.59 -21.28
N GLY A 100 0.65 25.64 -21.59
CA GLY A 100 1.41 24.46 -22.02
C GLY A 100 1.49 23.38 -20.94
N PRO A 101 2.07 22.21 -21.27
CA PRO A 101 2.25 21.14 -20.32
C PRO A 101 3.02 21.60 -19.07
N ILE A 102 2.44 21.39 -17.89
CA ILE A 102 3.01 21.81 -16.62
C ILE A 102 3.90 20.67 -16.07
N PRO A 103 5.22 20.85 -15.96
CA PRO A 103 6.09 19.83 -15.40
C PRO A 103 5.71 19.54 -13.94
N THR A 104 5.61 18.27 -13.63
CA THR A 104 5.20 17.80 -12.29
C THR A 104 6.07 16.66 -11.80
N MET A 105 6.20 16.58 -10.49
CA MET A 105 6.89 15.50 -9.80
C MET A 105 5.96 14.89 -8.76
N LEU A 106 5.67 13.60 -8.90
CA LEU A 106 4.86 12.83 -7.96
C LEU A 106 5.78 11.93 -7.13
N THR A 107 5.81 12.12 -5.83
CA THR A 107 6.50 11.25 -4.88
C THR A 107 5.50 10.37 -4.17
N ILE A 108 5.65 9.05 -4.30
CA ILE A 108 4.83 8.04 -3.65
C ILE A 108 5.67 7.36 -2.57
N ARG A 109 5.14 7.32 -1.35
CA ARG A 109 5.67 6.53 -0.25
C ARG A 109 4.63 5.48 0.14
N GLN A 110 5.02 4.21 0.01
CA GLN A 110 4.11 3.09 0.21
C GLN A 110 4.70 2.09 1.19
N THR A 111 3.86 1.63 2.11
CA THR A 111 4.06 0.45 2.94
C THR A 111 2.98 -0.57 2.59
N PHE A 112 3.00 -1.75 3.19
CA PHE A 112 1.97 -2.77 2.95
C PHE A 112 0.54 -2.25 3.22
N GLY A 113 0.34 -1.43 4.26
CA GLY A 113 -1.00 -0.96 4.67
C GLY A 113 -1.27 0.52 4.46
N ARG A 114 -0.30 1.31 4.02
CA ARG A 114 -0.43 2.77 3.89
C ARG A 114 0.27 3.27 2.65
N MET A 115 -0.28 4.33 2.08
CA MET A 115 0.32 5.06 0.97
C MET A 115 0.22 6.56 1.27
N SER A 116 1.12 7.34 0.70
CA SER A 116 1.08 8.81 0.70
C SER A 116 1.62 9.30 -0.63
N CYS A 117 0.88 10.21 -1.25
CA CYS A 117 1.21 10.82 -2.53
C CYS A 117 1.45 12.32 -2.33
N VAL A 118 2.59 12.79 -2.76
CA VAL A 118 2.92 14.22 -2.76
C VAL A 118 3.26 14.63 -4.17
N MET A 119 2.47 15.53 -4.75
CA MET A 119 2.71 16.08 -6.08
C MET A 119 3.21 17.50 -5.98
N ARG A 120 4.26 17.81 -6.73
CA ARG A 120 4.86 19.13 -6.81
C ARG A 120 4.92 19.62 -8.24
N THR A 121 4.47 20.85 -8.41
CA THR A 121 4.65 21.64 -9.63
C THR A 121 5.52 22.86 -9.35
N GLY A 122 5.74 23.70 -10.33
CA GLY A 122 6.42 24.99 -10.13
C GLY A 122 5.75 25.85 -9.06
N GLU A 123 4.41 25.85 -9.01
CA GLU A 123 3.60 26.79 -8.21
C GLU A 123 2.89 26.15 -7.02
N MET A 124 2.57 24.86 -7.09
CA MET A 124 1.70 24.16 -6.13
C MET A 124 2.37 22.94 -5.53
N GLU A 125 1.97 22.62 -4.30
CA GLU A 125 2.27 21.34 -3.65
C GLU A 125 0.99 20.72 -3.16
N SER A 126 0.73 19.47 -3.57
CA SER A 126 -0.48 18.72 -3.23
C SER A 126 -0.10 17.54 -2.35
N HIS A 127 -0.83 17.35 -1.26
CA HIS A 127 -0.67 16.23 -0.34
C HIS A 127 -1.96 15.40 -0.34
N SER A 128 -1.81 14.10 -0.52
CA SER A 128 -2.93 13.18 -0.39
C SER A 128 -3.38 13.03 1.06
N TYR A 129 -4.67 12.76 1.26
CA TYR A 129 -5.27 12.44 2.55
C TYR A 129 -6.14 11.18 2.52
N VAL A 130 -6.52 10.71 1.33
CA VAL A 130 -7.16 9.40 1.10
C VAL A 130 -6.54 8.78 -0.12
N GLU A 131 -6.02 7.58 0.01
CA GLU A 131 -5.38 6.83 -1.07
C GLU A 131 -5.89 5.41 -1.12
N GLY A 132 -5.95 4.84 -2.32
CA GLY A 132 -6.33 3.46 -2.52
C GLY A 132 -6.08 2.97 -3.95
N PHE A 133 -6.15 1.65 -4.11
CA PHE A 133 -6.19 1.03 -5.41
C PHE A 133 -7.62 0.63 -5.76
N CYS A 134 -8.07 1.06 -6.93
CA CYS A 134 -9.27 0.55 -7.56
C CYS A 134 -8.85 -0.64 -8.42
N ILE A 135 -9.13 -1.85 -7.94
CA ILE A 135 -8.77 -3.10 -8.61
C ILE A 135 -10.04 -3.73 -9.14
N ASP A 136 -10.14 -3.86 -10.45
CA ASP A 136 -11.19 -4.61 -11.11
C ASP A 136 -10.53 -5.77 -11.88
N LYS A 137 -10.73 -6.99 -11.36
CA LYS A 137 -10.15 -8.20 -11.94
C LYS A 137 -10.87 -8.63 -13.21
N GLU A 138 -12.16 -8.34 -13.33
CA GLU A 138 -12.97 -8.69 -14.51
C GLU A 138 -12.62 -7.79 -15.69
N ALA A 139 -12.51 -6.49 -15.43
CA ALA A 139 -12.09 -5.52 -16.41
C ALA A 139 -10.56 -5.41 -16.58
N GLN A 140 -9.79 -6.19 -15.83
CA GLN A 140 -8.31 -6.23 -15.86
C GLN A 140 -7.65 -4.86 -15.70
N PHE A 141 -8.21 -3.98 -14.89
CA PHE A 141 -7.56 -2.71 -14.61
C PHE A 141 -7.17 -2.55 -13.14
N LEU A 142 -6.06 -1.86 -12.95
CA LEU A 142 -5.55 -1.43 -11.67
C LEU A 142 -5.33 0.09 -11.74
N ARG A 143 -6.06 0.84 -10.93
CA ARG A 143 -5.92 2.30 -10.87
C ARG A 143 -5.50 2.74 -9.48
N LEU A 144 -4.54 3.62 -9.41
CA LEU A 144 -4.27 4.39 -8.20
C LEU A 144 -5.24 5.56 -8.14
N CYS A 145 -6.00 5.63 -7.03
CA CYS A 145 -6.94 6.71 -6.75
C CYS A 145 -6.49 7.42 -5.48
N TYR A 146 -6.41 8.74 -5.49
CA TYR A 146 -6.21 9.50 -4.26
C TYR A 146 -6.89 10.85 -4.29
N SER A 147 -7.39 11.28 -3.13
CA SER A 147 -7.86 12.64 -2.91
C SER A 147 -6.77 13.47 -2.25
N TYR A 148 -6.63 14.71 -2.66
CA TYR A 148 -5.55 15.58 -2.22
C TYR A 148 -6.03 16.98 -1.92
N MET A 149 -5.30 17.66 -1.04
CA MET A 149 -5.35 19.10 -0.84
C MET A 149 -4.11 19.74 -1.49
N SER A 150 -4.34 20.70 -2.36
CA SER A 150 -3.30 21.46 -3.04
C SER A 150 -3.13 22.83 -2.41
N LYS A 151 -1.88 23.18 -2.09
CA LYS A 151 -1.53 24.47 -1.50
C LYS A 151 -0.51 25.19 -2.37
N PRO A 152 -0.68 26.51 -2.61
CA PRO A 152 0.33 27.30 -3.33
C PRO A 152 1.59 27.43 -2.49
N LYS A 153 2.74 27.51 -3.15
CA LYS A 153 4.00 27.86 -2.52
C LYS A 153 3.90 29.25 -1.90
N SER A 154 4.67 29.51 -0.85
CA SER A 154 4.54 30.71 -0.01
C SER A 154 4.53 32.03 -0.79
N ALA A 155 5.32 32.13 -1.86
CA ALA A 155 5.41 33.32 -2.71
C ALA A 155 4.13 33.60 -3.54
N LEU A 156 3.26 32.59 -3.71
CA LEU A 156 2.09 32.66 -4.62
C LEU A 156 0.75 32.62 -3.85
N ARG A 157 0.77 32.58 -2.52
CA ARG A 157 -0.43 32.46 -1.68
C ARG A 157 -1.45 33.58 -1.86
N ILE A 158 -1.02 34.76 -2.27
CA ILE A 158 -1.90 35.92 -2.50
C ILE A 158 -2.70 35.73 -3.81
N ARG A 159 -2.13 35.00 -4.78
CA ARG A 159 -2.69 34.87 -6.13
C ARG A 159 -3.48 33.58 -6.34
N ILE A 160 -3.12 32.52 -5.63
CA ILE A 160 -3.66 31.17 -5.86
C ILE A 160 -4.32 30.68 -4.56
N THR A 161 -5.56 30.23 -4.66
CA THR A 161 -6.29 29.63 -3.53
C THR A 161 -6.00 28.13 -3.39
N PRO A 162 -5.90 27.62 -2.17
CA PRO A 162 -5.89 26.16 -1.94
C PRO A 162 -7.16 25.53 -2.51
N HIS A 163 -7.04 24.31 -3.03
CA HIS A 163 -8.17 23.54 -3.52
C HIS A 163 -7.97 22.04 -3.28
N ASP A 164 -9.07 21.34 -3.21
CA ASP A 164 -9.12 19.89 -3.14
C ASP A 164 -9.37 19.29 -4.51
N GLY A 165 -8.93 18.06 -4.70
CA GLY A 165 -9.14 17.33 -5.93
C GLY A 165 -8.97 15.83 -5.76
N THR A 166 -9.32 15.09 -6.79
CA THR A 166 -9.13 13.65 -6.88
C THR A 166 -8.32 13.32 -8.12
N MET A 167 -7.36 12.42 -7.99
CA MET A 167 -6.50 11.95 -9.05
C MET A 167 -6.70 10.46 -9.28
N LEU A 168 -6.75 10.07 -10.56
CA LEU A 168 -6.84 8.69 -11.02
C LEU A 168 -5.67 8.43 -11.98
N PHE A 169 -4.87 7.39 -11.69
CA PHE A 169 -3.81 6.92 -12.57
C PHE A 169 -4.14 5.51 -13.06
N ASN A 170 -4.01 5.31 -14.36
CA ASN A 170 -4.16 4.02 -15.02
C ASN A 170 -2.81 3.32 -15.16
#